data_f06dba9791b648b7be03f69c6bd62bbc
#
_entry.id   f06dba9791b648b7be03f69c6bd62bbc
#
_cell.length_a   1.000
_cell.length_b   1.000
_cell.length_c   1.000
_cell.angle_alpha   90.00
_cell.angle_beta   90.00
_cell.angle_gamma   90.00
#
_symmetry.space_group_name_H-M   'P 1'
#
loop_
_entity.id
_entity.type
_entity.pdbx_description
1 polymer ?
#
loop_
_entity_poly.entity_id
_entity_poly.type
_entity_poly.pdbx_seq_one_letter_code
_entity_poly.pdbx_strand_id
1 'polypeptide(L)'
;ASDVYKRQGGDGALRRAVEHAEDDLAGAWRDMMPYAPCAGDVLVGVAASGTTPYVVGGLREARRRGLLTAAVVCNPASAAAAEAEYALEAVVGPEFVTGSTRMKAGTAQKMMLNMLSTAVMIRLGHVSGNRMVDMQLTNDKLVERGARLVAERGGIDVEAARGLLLRSGSVRRALETLNGEDDVSSVSYTHLRAHETLANL
;
A
#
# COMPACT_ATOMS: atom_id res chain seq x y z
N ALA A 1 -11.40 4.25 5.34
CA ALA A 1 -10.93 3.78 4.03
C ALA A 1 -10.84 2.25 4.05
N SER A 2 -11.32 1.60 3.02
CA SER A 2 -11.20 0.16 2.84
C SER A 2 -10.30 -0.12 1.65
N ASP A 3 -9.47 -1.16 1.77
CA ASP A 3 -8.66 -1.68 0.70
C ASP A 3 -9.31 -2.95 0.14
N VAL A 4 -9.48 -3.03 -1.16
CA VAL A 4 -10.11 -4.17 -1.84
C VAL A 4 -9.16 -4.66 -2.93
N TYR A 5 -8.64 -5.86 -2.75
CA TYR A 5 -7.83 -6.56 -3.76
C TYR A 5 -8.72 -7.46 -4.62
N LYS A 6 -8.63 -7.30 -5.93
CA LYS A 6 -9.32 -8.15 -6.91
C LYS A 6 -8.32 -8.76 -7.89
N ARG A 7 -8.49 -10.05 -8.13
CA ARG A 7 -7.72 -10.81 -9.11
C ARG A 7 -8.66 -11.32 -10.21
N GLN A 8 -8.22 -11.24 -11.48
CA GLN A 8 -8.96 -11.88 -12.57
C GLN A 8 -9.19 -13.37 -12.25
N GLY A 9 -10.43 -13.83 -12.47
CA GLY A 9 -10.87 -15.17 -12.09
C GLY A 9 -11.31 -15.35 -10.64
N GLY A 10 -11.26 -14.27 -9.81
CA GLY A 10 -11.72 -14.28 -8.43
C GLY A 10 -10.87 -15.13 -7.48
N ASP A 11 -11.39 -15.43 -6.29
CA ASP A 11 -10.67 -16.19 -5.24
C ASP A 11 -10.34 -17.63 -5.67
N GLY A 12 -11.13 -18.22 -6.56
CA GLY A 12 -10.85 -19.54 -7.14
C GLY A 12 -9.52 -19.59 -7.90
N ALA A 13 -9.14 -18.48 -8.56
CA ALA A 13 -7.91 -18.38 -9.33
C ALA A 13 -6.63 -18.40 -8.48
N LEU A 14 -6.73 -18.24 -7.17
CA LEU A 14 -5.60 -18.41 -6.25
C LEU A 14 -5.14 -19.87 -6.12
N ARG A 15 -6.05 -20.81 -6.37
CA ARG A 15 -5.80 -22.26 -6.18
C ARG A 15 -5.88 -23.06 -7.46
N ARG A 16 -6.64 -22.60 -8.46
CA ARG A 16 -6.81 -23.26 -9.75
C ARG A 16 -6.82 -22.21 -10.86
N ALA A 17 -6.16 -22.50 -11.98
CA ALA A 17 -6.22 -21.62 -13.14
C ALA A 17 -7.69 -21.45 -13.60
N VAL A 18 -8.07 -20.21 -13.89
CA VAL A 18 -9.34 -19.85 -14.52
C VAL A 18 -8.97 -19.30 -15.89
N GLU A 19 -9.14 -20.15 -16.90
CA GLU A 19 -8.78 -19.81 -18.27
C GLU A 19 -9.61 -18.63 -18.77
N HIS A 20 -9.01 -17.81 -19.63
CA HIS A 20 -9.63 -16.62 -20.27
C HIS A 20 -10.14 -15.52 -19.32
N ALA A 21 -9.91 -15.64 -18.01
CA ALA A 21 -10.32 -14.59 -17.06
C ALA A 21 -9.57 -13.26 -17.28
N GLU A 22 -8.34 -13.33 -17.79
CA GLU A 22 -7.53 -12.14 -18.11
C GLU A 22 -7.96 -11.43 -19.39
N ASP A 23 -8.69 -12.14 -20.28
CA ASP A 23 -9.15 -11.61 -21.58
C ASP A 23 -10.45 -10.80 -21.48
N ASP A 24 -11.14 -10.86 -20.33
CA ASP A 24 -12.43 -10.19 -20.11
C ASP A 24 -12.25 -8.69 -19.80
N LEU A 25 -12.39 -7.84 -20.81
CA LEU A 25 -12.32 -6.38 -20.68
C LEU A 25 -13.32 -5.78 -19.69
N ALA A 26 -14.49 -6.38 -19.52
CA ALA A 26 -15.53 -5.89 -18.62
C ALA A 26 -15.41 -6.49 -17.22
N GLY A 27 -14.60 -7.53 -17.05
CA GLY A 27 -14.51 -8.34 -15.84
C GLY A 27 -14.14 -7.53 -14.62
N ALA A 28 -13.09 -6.72 -14.70
CA ALA A 28 -12.62 -5.93 -13.55
C ALA A 28 -13.70 -4.97 -13.03
N TRP A 29 -14.39 -4.27 -13.92
CA TRP A 29 -15.45 -3.37 -13.48
C TRP A 29 -16.63 -4.13 -12.87
N ARG A 30 -17.05 -5.23 -13.48
CA ARG A 30 -18.11 -6.09 -12.95
C ARG A 30 -17.78 -6.60 -11.55
N ASP A 31 -16.51 -6.99 -11.31
CA ASP A 31 -16.05 -7.49 -10.02
C ASP A 31 -15.96 -6.38 -8.95
N MET A 32 -15.86 -5.11 -9.36
CA MET A 32 -15.87 -3.96 -8.46
C MET A 32 -17.27 -3.44 -8.12
N MET A 33 -18.26 -3.68 -8.97
CA MET A 33 -19.64 -3.16 -8.78
C MET A 33 -20.22 -3.44 -7.39
N PRO A 34 -20.03 -4.62 -6.76
CA PRO A 34 -20.54 -4.89 -5.41
C PRO A 34 -20.01 -3.95 -4.32
N TYR A 35 -18.90 -3.25 -4.57
CA TYR A 35 -18.29 -2.29 -3.63
C TYR A 35 -18.75 -0.85 -3.86
N ALA A 36 -19.64 -0.62 -4.84
CA ALA A 36 -20.19 0.68 -5.19
C ALA A 36 -19.11 1.77 -5.38
N PRO A 37 -18.12 1.56 -6.26
CA PRO A 37 -17.00 2.49 -6.43
C PRO A 37 -17.49 3.87 -6.88
N CYS A 38 -16.90 4.93 -6.31
CA CYS A 38 -17.28 6.31 -6.55
C CYS A 38 -16.05 7.21 -6.85
N ALA A 39 -16.30 8.45 -7.23
CA ALA A 39 -15.25 9.41 -7.64
C ALA A 39 -14.19 9.72 -6.55
N GLY A 40 -14.43 9.36 -5.29
CA GLY A 40 -13.43 9.47 -4.21
C GLY A 40 -12.50 8.28 -4.09
N ASP A 41 -12.73 7.22 -4.88
CA ASP A 41 -11.94 6.01 -4.83
C ASP A 41 -10.77 6.04 -5.82
N VAL A 42 -9.78 5.20 -5.56
CA VAL A 42 -8.60 5.03 -6.41
C VAL A 42 -8.55 3.61 -6.94
N LEU A 43 -8.41 3.44 -8.25
CA LEU A 43 -8.14 2.14 -8.86
C LEU A 43 -6.68 2.02 -9.29
N VAL A 44 -6.00 1.01 -8.76
CA VAL A 44 -4.63 0.66 -9.16
C VAL A 44 -4.65 -0.63 -9.97
N GLY A 45 -4.38 -0.53 -11.27
CA GLY A 45 -4.23 -1.68 -12.17
C GLY A 45 -2.80 -2.21 -12.14
N VAL A 46 -2.62 -3.51 -11.86
CA VAL A 46 -1.30 -4.16 -11.79
C VAL A 46 -1.18 -5.21 -12.87
N ALA A 47 -0.33 -4.97 -13.86
CA ALA A 47 -0.06 -5.90 -14.95
C ALA A 47 1.39 -5.75 -15.44
N ALA A 48 2.21 -6.79 -15.30
CA ALA A 48 3.62 -6.71 -15.68
C ALA A 48 3.81 -6.38 -17.17
N SER A 49 3.06 -7.02 -18.07
CA SER A 49 3.05 -6.73 -19.50
C SER A 49 2.43 -5.37 -19.81
N GLY A 50 1.49 -4.92 -18.98
CA GLY A 50 0.66 -3.75 -19.23
C GLY A 50 -0.38 -3.92 -20.33
N THR A 51 -0.62 -5.15 -20.80
CA THR A 51 -1.55 -5.43 -21.92
C THR A 51 -2.75 -6.29 -21.53
N THR A 52 -2.82 -6.78 -20.30
CA THR A 52 -3.90 -7.64 -19.79
C THR A 52 -5.26 -6.97 -19.97
N PRO A 53 -6.18 -7.52 -20.79
CA PRO A 53 -7.45 -6.87 -21.10
C PRO A 53 -8.31 -6.56 -19.86
N TYR A 54 -8.37 -7.47 -18.92
CA TYR A 54 -9.06 -7.25 -17.61
C TYR A 54 -8.60 -5.97 -16.94
N VAL A 55 -7.28 -5.73 -16.85
CA VAL A 55 -6.71 -4.54 -16.20
C VAL A 55 -6.94 -3.29 -17.04
N VAL A 56 -6.72 -3.36 -18.35
CA VAL A 56 -6.94 -2.25 -19.28
C VAL A 56 -8.39 -1.79 -19.25
N GLY A 57 -9.34 -2.74 -19.31
CA GLY A 57 -10.76 -2.44 -19.26
C GLY A 57 -11.19 -1.84 -17.92
N GLY A 58 -10.67 -2.34 -16.82
CA GLY A 58 -10.91 -1.81 -15.48
C GLY A 58 -10.47 -0.36 -15.33
N LEU A 59 -9.24 -0.04 -15.74
CA LEU A 59 -8.68 1.32 -15.72
C LEU A 59 -9.50 2.28 -16.60
N ARG A 60 -9.81 1.88 -17.82
CA ARG A 60 -10.63 2.66 -18.75
C ARG A 60 -11.98 3.03 -18.15
N GLU A 61 -12.70 2.05 -17.62
CA GLU A 61 -14.04 2.27 -17.09
C GLU A 61 -14.00 3.10 -15.79
N ALA A 62 -13.04 2.85 -14.91
CA ALA A 62 -12.84 3.64 -13.70
C ALA A 62 -12.57 5.11 -14.02
N ARG A 63 -11.64 5.38 -14.96
CA ARG A 63 -11.32 6.76 -15.42
C ARG A 63 -12.54 7.44 -16.03
N ARG A 64 -13.32 6.73 -16.87
CA ARG A 64 -14.54 7.26 -17.45
C ARG A 64 -15.58 7.67 -16.41
N ARG A 65 -15.56 7.02 -15.24
CA ARG A 65 -16.45 7.30 -14.09
C ARG A 65 -15.87 8.28 -13.08
N GLY A 66 -14.71 8.86 -13.35
CA GLY A 66 -14.09 9.89 -12.52
C GLY A 66 -13.34 9.36 -11.30
N LEU A 67 -13.01 8.06 -11.26
CA LEU A 67 -12.08 7.54 -10.25
C LEU A 67 -10.65 7.96 -10.63
N LEU A 68 -9.82 8.21 -9.62
CA LEU A 68 -8.38 8.34 -9.83
C LEU A 68 -7.81 6.97 -10.23
N THR A 69 -6.98 6.93 -11.27
CA THR A 69 -6.46 5.67 -11.81
C THR A 69 -4.94 5.65 -11.87
N ALA A 70 -4.35 4.53 -11.46
CA ALA A 70 -2.91 4.30 -11.60
C ALA A 70 -2.65 2.93 -12.21
N ALA A 71 -1.60 2.81 -13.04
CA ALA A 71 -1.12 1.54 -13.58
C ALA A 71 0.27 1.23 -13.03
N VAL A 72 0.49 0.00 -12.58
CA VAL A 72 1.80 -0.53 -12.17
C VAL A 72 2.23 -1.56 -13.22
N VAL A 73 3.17 -1.18 -14.08
CA VAL A 73 3.56 -1.97 -15.25
C VAL A 73 5.08 -2.07 -15.38
N CYS A 74 5.56 -3.05 -16.17
CA CYS A 74 6.99 -3.22 -16.42
C CYS A 74 7.40 -2.99 -17.89
N ASN A 75 6.45 -2.63 -18.73
CA ASN A 75 6.70 -2.23 -20.11
C ASN A 75 6.26 -0.78 -20.32
N PRO A 76 7.11 0.07 -20.93
CA PRO A 76 6.79 1.47 -21.16
C PRO A 76 5.70 1.60 -22.24
N ALA A 77 4.94 2.68 -22.16
CA ALA A 77 3.90 3.03 -23.13
C ALA A 77 2.88 1.90 -23.39
N SER A 78 2.62 1.09 -22.39
CA SER A 78 1.68 -0.04 -22.50
C SER A 78 0.21 0.43 -22.52
N ALA A 79 -0.69 -0.45 -22.98
CA ALA A 79 -2.12 -0.15 -23.04
C ALA A 79 -2.69 0.23 -21.65
N ALA A 80 -2.28 -0.45 -20.57
CA ALA A 80 -2.70 -0.11 -19.22
C ALA A 80 -2.16 1.26 -18.77
N ALA A 81 -0.91 1.59 -19.12
CA ALA A 81 -0.32 2.91 -18.86
C ALA A 81 -1.09 4.04 -19.56
N ALA A 82 -1.53 3.82 -20.81
CA ALA A 82 -2.29 4.81 -21.58
C ALA A 82 -3.70 5.07 -21.01
N GLU A 83 -4.33 4.07 -20.40
CA GLU A 83 -5.67 4.20 -19.80
C GLU A 83 -5.64 4.80 -18.38
N ALA A 84 -4.50 4.75 -17.69
CA ALA A 84 -4.36 5.30 -16.35
C ALA A 84 -4.02 6.80 -16.38
N GLU A 85 -4.40 7.52 -15.35
CA GLU A 85 -3.97 8.91 -15.11
C GLU A 85 -2.49 8.95 -14.68
N TYR A 86 -2.07 7.97 -13.86
CA TYR A 86 -0.70 7.83 -13.39
C TYR A 86 -0.13 6.48 -13.84
N ALA A 87 0.94 6.50 -14.61
CA ALA A 87 1.67 5.30 -14.99
C ALA A 87 2.93 5.14 -14.14
N LEU A 88 2.99 4.07 -13.36
CA LEU A 88 4.16 3.67 -12.58
C LEU A 88 4.89 2.57 -13.37
N GLU A 89 5.90 2.95 -14.11
CA GLU A 89 6.61 2.09 -15.04
C GLU A 89 7.95 1.65 -14.48
N ALA A 90 8.12 0.35 -14.19
CA ALA A 90 9.40 -0.25 -13.83
C ALA A 90 9.97 -1.06 -15.00
N VAL A 91 10.74 -0.41 -15.86
CA VAL A 91 11.34 -1.07 -17.03
C VAL A 91 12.50 -1.94 -16.61
N VAL A 92 12.29 -3.26 -16.52
CA VAL A 92 13.26 -4.23 -16.00
C VAL A 92 13.99 -5.03 -17.10
N GLY A 93 13.65 -4.76 -18.37
CA GLY A 93 14.18 -5.49 -19.53
C GLY A 93 13.62 -6.93 -19.61
N PRO A 94 14.15 -7.74 -20.55
CA PRO A 94 13.64 -9.07 -20.82
C PRO A 94 13.90 -10.02 -19.63
N GLU A 95 12.94 -10.93 -19.41
CA GLU A 95 13.09 -12.02 -18.43
C GLU A 95 14.08 -13.08 -18.95
N PHE A 96 14.64 -13.87 -18.02
CA PHE A 96 15.47 -15.01 -18.38
C PHE A 96 14.69 -16.06 -19.20
N VAL A 97 13.44 -16.33 -18.80
CA VAL A 97 12.49 -17.09 -19.60
C VAL A 97 11.57 -16.12 -20.31
N THR A 98 11.75 -15.93 -21.60
CA THR A 98 11.00 -14.96 -22.41
C THR A 98 9.49 -15.13 -22.23
N GLY A 99 8.80 -14.02 -21.98
CA GLY A 99 7.35 -13.97 -21.76
C GLY A 99 6.89 -14.37 -20.33
N SER A 100 7.76 -14.92 -19.49
CA SER A 100 7.42 -15.29 -18.11
C SER A 100 7.78 -14.17 -17.14
N THR A 101 6.88 -13.22 -16.93
CA THR A 101 7.07 -11.96 -16.17
C THR A 101 7.04 -12.13 -14.65
N ARG A 102 7.62 -13.19 -14.12
CA ARG A 102 7.56 -13.54 -12.69
C ARG A 102 8.82 -13.19 -11.88
N MET A 103 9.99 -13.13 -12.51
CA MET A 103 11.25 -12.87 -11.81
C MET A 103 11.50 -11.37 -11.66
N LYS A 104 11.99 -10.71 -12.72
CA LYS A 104 12.32 -9.29 -12.68
C LYS A 104 11.07 -8.43 -12.51
N ALA A 105 10.08 -8.62 -13.36
CA ALA A 105 8.87 -7.84 -13.38
C ALA A 105 8.06 -8.02 -12.09
N GLY A 106 7.79 -9.26 -11.67
CA GLY A 106 7.05 -9.52 -10.44
C GLY A 106 7.77 -8.99 -9.19
N THR A 107 9.11 -9.07 -9.15
CA THR A 107 9.90 -8.50 -8.05
C THR A 107 9.81 -6.96 -8.03
N ALA A 108 9.96 -6.32 -9.19
CA ALA A 108 9.85 -4.86 -9.30
C ALA A 108 8.45 -4.39 -8.89
N GLN A 109 7.40 -5.02 -9.37
CA GLN A 109 6.02 -4.69 -8.98
C GLN A 109 5.78 -4.84 -7.49
N LYS A 110 6.26 -5.92 -6.87
CA LYS A 110 6.21 -6.09 -5.40
C LYS A 110 6.87 -4.94 -4.69
N MET A 111 8.07 -4.52 -5.12
CA MET A 111 8.78 -3.39 -4.51
C MET A 111 8.02 -2.08 -4.69
N MET A 112 7.47 -1.81 -5.87
CA MET A 112 6.66 -0.61 -6.14
C MET A 112 5.42 -0.55 -5.25
N LEU A 113 4.70 -1.66 -5.12
CA LEU A 113 3.51 -1.74 -4.24
C LEU A 113 3.88 -1.54 -2.77
N ASN A 114 5.00 -2.10 -2.32
CA ASN A 114 5.51 -1.88 -0.96
C ASN A 114 5.91 -0.42 -0.72
N MET A 115 6.59 0.23 -1.68
CA MET A 115 6.92 1.65 -1.60
C MET A 115 5.66 2.52 -1.57
N LEU A 116 4.68 2.23 -2.42
CA LEU A 116 3.42 2.95 -2.47
C LEU A 116 2.67 2.85 -1.14
N SER A 117 2.46 1.63 -0.62
CA SER A 117 1.77 1.42 0.64
C SER A 117 2.51 2.06 1.81
N THR A 118 3.83 1.95 1.85
CA THR A 118 4.66 2.59 2.88
C THR A 118 4.54 4.11 2.83
N ALA A 119 4.63 4.71 1.63
CA ALA A 119 4.49 6.15 1.46
C ALA A 119 3.10 6.64 1.89
N VAL A 120 2.04 5.90 1.56
CA VAL A 120 0.67 6.20 2.01
C VAL A 120 0.59 6.18 3.53
N MET A 121 1.13 5.15 4.21
CA MET A 121 1.11 5.06 5.67
C MET A 121 1.92 6.18 6.35
N ILE A 122 3.05 6.58 5.75
CA ILE A 122 3.81 7.75 6.22
C ILE A 122 2.98 9.02 6.08
N ARG A 123 2.34 9.25 4.92
CA ARG A 123 1.52 10.43 4.66
C ARG A 123 0.27 10.49 5.55
N LEU A 124 -0.29 9.36 5.93
CA LEU A 124 -1.40 9.25 6.88
C LEU A 124 -0.96 9.43 8.35
N GLY A 125 0.33 9.63 8.61
CA GLY A 125 0.85 9.85 9.97
C GLY A 125 0.96 8.59 10.82
N HIS A 126 0.89 7.38 10.23
CA HIS A 126 1.06 6.12 10.97
C HIS A 126 2.52 5.78 11.31
N VAL A 127 3.45 6.60 10.82
CA VAL A 127 4.90 6.46 11.05
C VAL A 127 5.44 7.74 11.66
N SER A 128 6.25 7.61 12.71
CA SER A 128 6.97 8.71 13.34
C SER A 128 8.47 8.38 13.38
N GLY A 129 9.28 9.20 12.69
CA GLY A 129 10.66 8.83 12.35
C GLY A 129 10.65 7.60 11.44
N ASN A 130 11.35 6.54 11.85
CA ASN A 130 11.39 5.24 11.15
C ASN A 130 10.52 4.15 11.82
N ARG A 131 9.57 4.51 12.68
CA ARG A 131 8.81 3.56 13.49
C ARG A 131 7.30 3.73 13.32
N MET A 132 6.59 2.61 13.24
CA MET A 132 5.13 2.57 13.24
C MET A 132 4.59 2.92 14.64
N VAL A 133 3.70 3.91 14.73
CA VAL A 133 3.09 4.34 16.00
C VAL A 133 1.63 3.86 16.16
N ASP A 134 0.98 3.45 15.08
CA ASP A 134 -0.40 2.97 15.08
C ASP A 134 -0.48 1.46 14.72
N MET A 135 0.49 0.66 15.20
CA MET A 135 0.45 -0.78 15.02
C MET A 135 -0.66 -1.41 15.87
N GLN A 136 -1.35 -2.39 15.29
CA GLN A 136 -2.31 -3.19 16.04
C GLN A 136 -1.58 -4.18 16.95
N LEU A 137 -1.97 -4.23 18.24
CA LEU A 137 -1.34 -5.06 19.26
C LEU A 137 -1.91 -6.48 19.24
N THR A 138 -1.83 -7.17 18.10
CA THR A 138 -2.49 -8.46 17.85
C THR A 138 -1.69 -9.68 18.35
N ASN A 139 -0.44 -9.50 18.72
CA ASN A 139 0.40 -10.57 19.25
C ASN A 139 1.49 -10.01 20.18
N ASP A 140 2.11 -10.89 20.97
CA ASP A 140 3.11 -10.52 21.97
C ASP A 140 4.32 -9.79 21.39
N LYS A 141 4.75 -10.16 20.19
CA LYS A 141 5.86 -9.49 19.49
C LYS A 141 5.56 -8.02 19.19
N LEU A 142 4.33 -7.70 18.80
CA LEU A 142 3.90 -6.32 18.56
C LEU A 142 3.71 -5.54 19.85
N VAL A 143 3.20 -6.17 20.89
CA VAL A 143 3.12 -5.58 22.24
C VAL A 143 4.50 -5.23 22.73
N GLU A 144 5.46 -6.17 22.67
CA GLU A 144 6.85 -5.95 23.09
C GLU A 144 7.52 -4.81 22.31
N ARG A 145 7.34 -4.79 20.98
CA ARG A 145 7.86 -3.69 20.14
C ARG A 145 7.24 -2.35 20.53
N GLY A 146 5.94 -2.31 20.75
CA GLY A 146 5.22 -1.11 21.20
C GLY A 146 5.70 -0.62 22.57
N ALA A 147 5.87 -1.53 23.53
CA ALA A 147 6.35 -1.22 24.88
C ALA A 147 7.76 -0.59 24.85
N ARG A 148 8.69 -1.17 24.07
CA ARG A 148 10.02 -0.59 23.90
C ARG A 148 9.99 0.80 23.28
N LEU A 149 9.11 1.02 22.30
CA LEU A 149 8.95 2.33 21.68
C LEU A 149 8.41 3.37 22.67
N VAL A 150 7.42 3.00 23.48
CA VAL A 150 6.88 3.88 24.52
C VAL A 150 7.94 4.16 25.62
N ALA A 151 8.67 3.14 26.04
CA ALA A 151 9.75 3.29 27.02
C ALA A 151 10.84 4.25 26.55
N GLU A 152 11.34 4.05 25.33
CA GLU A 152 12.40 4.87 24.72
C GLU A 152 11.98 6.35 24.58
N ARG A 153 10.75 6.61 24.11
CA ARG A 153 10.27 7.98 23.87
C ARG A 153 9.74 8.65 25.12
N GLY A 154 9.16 7.87 26.03
CA GLY A 154 8.63 8.37 27.30
C GLY A 154 9.66 8.47 28.40
N GLY A 155 10.87 7.93 28.21
CA GLY A 155 11.91 7.91 29.26
C GLY A 155 11.52 7.07 30.49
N ILE A 156 10.68 6.04 30.31
CA ILE A 156 10.18 5.18 31.40
C ILE A 156 10.66 3.75 31.24
N ASP A 157 10.56 2.97 32.33
CA ASP A 157 10.86 1.54 32.31
C ASP A 157 9.94 0.76 31.34
N VAL A 158 10.47 -0.32 30.74
CA VAL A 158 9.77 -1.14 29.74
C VAL A 158 8.50 -1.79 30.29
N GLU A 159 8.52 -2.26 31.55
CA GLU A 159 7.34 -2.87 32.17
C GLU A 159 6.25 -1.82 32.46
N ALA A 160 6.63 -0.64 32.91
CA ALA A 160 5.72 0.49 33.07
C ALA A 160 5.12 0.91 31.70
N ALA A 161 5.96 0.99 30.66
CA ALA A 161 5.55 1.28 29.28
C ALA A 161 4.60 0.23 28.72
N ARG A 162 4.86 -1.05 28.99
CA ARG A 162 3.98 -2.17 28.61
C ARG A 162 2.60 -2.04 29.25
N GLY A 163 2.57 -1.77 30.54
CA GLY A 163 1.31 -1.54 31.28
C GLY A 163 0.52 -0.36 30.71
N LEU A 164 1.21 0.75 30.43
CA LEU A 164 0.60 1.93 29.82
C LEU A 164 0.08 1.64 28.41
N LEU A 165 0.88 0.98 27.57
CA LEU A 165 0.51 0.62 26.21
C LEU A 165 -0.76 -0.24 26.17
N LEU A 166 -0.86 -1.26 27.02
CA LEU A 166 -2.02 -2.15 27.07
C LEU A 166 -3.29 -1.41 27.52
N ARG A 167 -3.17 -0.46 28.44
CA ARG A 167 -4.30 0.39 28.88
C ARG A 167 -4.72 1.39 27.77
N SER A 168 -3.76 1.98 27.09
CA SER A 168 -4.02 3.00 26.05
C SER A 168 -4.45 2.39 24.70
N GLY A 169 -4.13 1.11 24.46
CA GLY A 169 -4.48 0.38 23.24
C GLY A 169 -3.65 0.74 22.01
N SER A 170 -2.81 1.80 22.05
CA SER A 170 -1.88 2.16 20.97
C SER A 170 -0.67 2.93 21.51
N VAL A 171 0.46 2.85 20.76
CA VAL A 171 1.68 3.59 21.10
C VAL A 171 1.42 5.10 21.11
N ARG A 172 0.67 5.61 20.13
CA ARG A 172 0.32 7.03 20.06
C ARG A 172 -0.35 7.52 21.34
N ARG A 173 -1.46 6.89 21.74
CA ARG A 173 -2.19 7.26 22.95
C ARG A 173 -1.37 7.11 24.21
N ALA A 174 -0.50 6.09 24.28
CA ALA A 174 0.38 5.92 25.42
C ALA A 174 1.37 7.09 25.54
N LEU A 175 1.94 7.57 24.43
CA LEU A 175 2.84 8.72 24.40
C LEU A 175 2.09 10.05 24.68
N GLU A 176 0.89 10.22 24.18
CA GLU A 176 0.02 11.37 24.49
C GLU A 176 -0.27 11.45 25.99
N THR A 177 -0.59 10.32 26.61
CA THR A 177 -0.81 10.23 28.07
C THR A 177 0.43 10.64 28.88
N LEU A 178 1.64 10.27 28.41
CA LEU A 178 2.88 10.65 29.08
C LEU A 178 3.22 12.13 28.94
N ASN A 179 2.89 12.73 27.82
CA ASN A 179 3.20 14.13 27.55
C ASN A 179 2.17 15.11 28.13
N GLY A 180 1.07 14.60 28.71
CA GLY A 180 0.02 15.44 29.30
C GLY A 180 -0.79 16.26 28.27
N GLU A 181 -0.74 15.87 27.01
CA GLU A 181 -1.44 16.58 25.92
C GLU A 181 -2.81 15.94 25.68
N ASP A 182 -3.84 16.51 26.29
CA ASP A 182 -5.25 16.32 25.88
C ASP A 182 -5.58 17.11 24.57
N ASP A 183 -4.56 17.62 23.84
CA ASP A 183 -4.76 18.47 22.65
C ASP A 183 -4.36 17.75 21.34
N VAL A 184 -5.37 17.41 20.57
CA VAL A 184 -5.30 16.62 19.31
C VAL A 184 -4.80 17.45 18.12
N SER A 185 -4.22 18.63 18.29
CA SER A 185 -4.03 19.59 17.18
C SER A 185 -2.61 19.93 16.73
N SER A 186 -1.55 19.30 17.25
CA SER A 186 -0.20 19.66 16.76
C SER A 186 0.74 18.48 16.55
N VAL A 187 0.50 17.68 15.50
CA VAL A 187 1.58 16.89 14.93
C VAL A 187 2.41 17.80 14.01
N SER A 188 3.45 18.39 14.54
CA SER A 188 4.47 19.07 13.74
C SER A 188 5.10 18.06 12.78
N TYR A 189 4.75 18.16 11.50
CA TYR A 189 5.42 17.41 10.44
C TYR A 189 6.83 17.97 10.29
N THR A 190 7.82 17.29 10.84
CA THR A 190 9.20 17.48 10.42
C THR A 190 9.31 16.98 9.00
N HIS A 191 9.30 17.90 8.04
CA HIS A 191 9.67 17.62 6.66
C HIS A 191 11.13 17.16 6.65
N LEU A 192 11.36 15.86 6.58
CA LEU A 192 12.64 15.32 6.13
C LEU A 192 12.82 15.79 4.69
N ARG A 193 13.76 16.71 4.46
CA ARG A 193 14.13 17.13 3.12
C ARG A 193 14.67 15.90 2.39
N ALA A 194 14.18 15.68 1.17
CA ALA A 194 14.53 14.53 0.33
C ALA A 194 16.04 14.37 0.03
N HIS A 195 16.88 15.30 0.50
CA HIS A 195 18.32 15.31 0.29
C HIS A 195 19.13 14.54 1.34
N GLU A 196 18.55 14.13 2.47
CA GLU A 196 19.32 13.45 3.53
C GLU A 196 19.29 11.92 3.42
N THR A 197 18.42 11.35 2.58
CA THR A 197 18.28 9.90 2.42
C THR A 197 19.24 9.29 1.37
N LEU A 198 19.92 10.08 0.57
CA LEU A 198 20.86 9.60 -0.47
C LEU A 198 22.32 9.59 -0.06
N ALA A 199 22.68 10.05 1.13
CA ALA A 199 24.06 10.14 1.58
C ALA A 199 24.56 8.94 2.41
N ASN A 200 23.70 7.93 2.70
CA ASN A 200 24.02 6.77 3.53
C ASN A 200 23.62 5.42 2.90
N LEU A 201 23.74 5.28 1.57
CA LEU A 201 23.75 3.99 0.87
C LEU A 201 25.09 3.77 0.18
#